data_e72ce9d0c4d0e4d3b612c675f2d68265
#
_entry.id   e72ce9d0c4d0e4d3b612c675f2d68265
#
_cell.length_a   1.000
_cell.length_b   1.000
_cell.length_c   1.000
_cell.angle_alpha   90.00
_cell.angle_beta   90.00
_cell.angle_gamma   90.00
#
_symmetry.space_group_name_H-M   'P 1'
#
loop_
_entity.id
_entity.type
_entity.pdbx_description
1 polymer ?
#
loop_
_entity_poly.entity_id
_entity_poly.type
_entity_poly.pdbx_seq_one_letter_code
_entity_poly.pdbx_strand_id
1 'polypeptide(L)'
;AYILQEMKLITEEYLGEEVGKAVVTVPAYFNDAQRQATKDAGRVAGLDVIRIINEPTAAALAYGFGKNLERRVAVYDLGGGTFDISILEIGNGVFEVISTAGDTFLGGEDFDRRIIDWLVAGFQREHKIDLRKDKMALQRLKDVAEKAKCELSSVRETEINLPFIISTGRNEALHLQATLTRDKLEELTADLIERTVDICARTLEDAEIAKGDLEDVILVGGMTRMPLCQQRVAEFFGVEPSKGVHPDEVVALGAAIQAAALTDEKHDILLLDVTPHSLGIMIVGGYFHKLIEQNTTVPTSKSHVFTTVKDGQTSVKILVLQGESDRAEENELLGEFVLTGLRRAQRGEVEIEVTFHISADGIVSVTARDLETGLEQSITVTATSGLTEDELKKMVDANKDYMVEVRSGQEFDKARHAAEKVLEEVEGLFPRVSD
;
A
#
# COMPACT_ATOMS: atom_id res chain seq x y z
N ALA A 1 -16.82 3.25 7.67
CA ALA A 1 -18.07 2.68 8.23
C ALA A 1 -19.31 3.21 7.51
N TYR A 2 -19.53 4.55 7.43
CA TYR A 2 -20.73 5.13 6.80
C TYR A 2 -20.95 4.67 5.35
N ILE A 3 -19.90 4.64 4.51
CA ILE A 3 -20.00 4.18 3.12
C ILE A 3 -20.44 2.70 3.07
N LEU A 4 -19.81 1.84 3.90
CA LEU A 4 -20.19 0.41 3.95
C LEU A 4 -21.61 0.20 4.48
N GLN A 5 -22.04 1.04 5.42
CA GLN A 5 -23.43 1.02 5.91
C GLN A 5 -24.42 1.41 4.81
N GLU A 6 -24.10 2.43 4.02
CA GLU A 6 -24.94 2.84 2.89
C GLU A 6 -25.03 1.74 1.83
N MET A 7 -23.90 1.10 1.50
CA MET A 7 -23.88 -0.04 0.57
C MET A 7 -24.74 -1.20 1.07
N LYS A 8 -24.67 -1.48 2.38
CA LYS A 8 -25.54 -2.49 3.02
C LYS A 8 -26.99 -2.14 2.86
N LEU A 9 -27.41 -0.91 3.20
CA LEU A 9 -28.80 -0.46 3.11
C LEU A 9 -29.34 -0.54 1.66
N ILE A 10 -28.56 -0.06 0.68
CA ILE A 10 -28.94 -0.14 -0.74
C ILE A 10 -29.13 -1.60 -1.17
N THR A 11 -28.24 -2.50 -0.71
CA THR A 11 -28.31 -3.92 -1.06
C THR A 11 -29.51 -4.58 -0.42
N GLU A 12 -29.81 -4.31 0.86
CA GLU A 12 -30.99 -4.82 1.58
C GLU A 12 -32.30 -4.32 0.96
N GLU A 13 -32.36 -3.05 0.55
CA GLU A 13 -33.51 -2.50 -0.16
C GLU A 13 -33.74 -3.21 -1.50
N TYR A 14 -32.67 -3.47 -2.25
CA TYR A 14 -32.74 -4.15 -3.54
C TYR A 14 -33.13 -5.62 -3.42
N LEU A 15 -32.58 -6.35 -2.45
CA LEU A 15 -32.86 -7.79 -2.25
C LEU A 15 -34.12 -8.06 -1.47
N GLY A 16 -34.59 -7.12 -0.65
CA GLY A 16 -35.76 -7.29 0.24
C GLY A 16 -35.45 -8.17 1.46
N GLU A 17 -34.22 -8.41 1.80
CA GLU A 17 -33.75 -9.24 2.92
C GLU A 17 -32.50 -8.67 3.59
N GLU A 18 -32.21 -9.09 4.83
CA GLU A 18 -31.05 -8.62 5.59
C GLU A 18 -29.74 -9.18 5.03
N VAL A 19 -28.71 -8.31 4.95
CA VAL A 19 -27.35 -8.65 4.52
C VAL A 19 -26.41 -8.60 5.71
N GLY A 20 -25.89 -9.76 6.11
CA GLY A 20 -24.99 -9.88 7.27
C GLY A 20 -23.53 -10.11 6.93
N LYS A 21 -23.19 -10.61 5.73
CA LYS A 21 -21.83 -10.97 5.32
C LYS A 21 -21.40 -10.20 4.08
N ALA A 22 -20.11 -9.90 4.00
CA ALA A 22 -19.56 -9.21 2.84
C ALA A 22 -18.12 -9.64 2.54
N VAL A 23 -17.76 -9.62 1.25
CA VAL A 23 -16.38 -9.54 0.77
C VAL A 23 -16.11 -8.06 0.49
N VAL A 24 -15.02 -7.54 1.02
CA VAL A 24 -14.63 -6.13 0.86
C VAL A 24 -13.30 -6.04 0.13
N THR A 25 -13.22 -5.17 -0.87
CA THR A 25 -11.98 -4.92 -1.60
C THR A 25 -11.19 -3.78 -0.97
N VAL A 26 -9.86 -3.86 -1.12
CA VAL A 26 -8.93 -2.82 -0.71
C VAL A 26 -7.85 -2.65 -1.79
N PRO A 27 -7.25 -1.45 -1.92
CA PRO A 27 -6.05 -1.28 -2.73
C PRO A 27 -4.97 -2.29 -2.37
N ALA A 28 -4.24 -2.79 -3.37
CA ALA A 28 -3.23 -3.83 -3.12
C ALA A 28 -2.09 -3.31 -2.24
N TYR A 29 -1.75 -2.04 -2.39
CA TYR A 29 -0.66 -1.39 -1.67
C TYR A 29 -1.06 -0.83 -0.30
N PHE A 30 -2.29 -1.13 0.19
CA PHE A 30 -2.67 -0.80 1.56
C PHE A 30 -1.77 -1.53 2.55
N ASN A 31 -1.28 -0.79 3.55
CA ASN A 31 -0.59 -1.36 4.70
C ASN A 31 -1.56 -2.13 5.61
N ASP A 32 -1.00 -2.86 6.57
CA ASP A 32 -1.79 -3.69 7.49
C ASP A 32 -2.79 -2.87 8.32
N ALA A 33 -2.39 -1.68 8.77
CA ALA A 33 -3.26 -0.78 9.55
C ALA A 33 -4.50 -0.34 8.74
N GLN A 34 -4.33 -0.04 7.46
CA GLN A 34 -5.43 0.33 6.55
C GLN A 34 -6.38 -0.85 6.29
N ARG A 35 -5.84 -2.07 6.13
CA ARG A 35 -6.62 -3.32 5.99
C ARG A 35 -7.45 -3.60 7.23
N GLN A 36 -6.83 -3.52 8.41
CA GLN A 36 -7.52 -3.71 9.68
C GLN A 36 -8.60 -2.65 9.90
N ALA A 37 -8.32 -1.37 9.60
CA ALA A 37 -9.31 -0.29 9.68
C ALA A 37 -10.50 -0.52 8.75
N THR A 38 -10.29 -1.10 7.57
CA THR A 38 -11.37 -1.47 6.64
C THR A 38 -12.24 -2.59 7.21
N LYS A 39 -11.61 -3.61 7.81
CA LYS A 39 -12.33 -4.72 8.47
C LYS A 39 -13.16 -4.23 9.65
N ASP A 40 -12.61 -3.34 10.46
CA ASP A 40 -13.30 -2.73 11.60
C ASP A 40 -14.43 -1.80 11.14
N ALA A 41 -14.25 -1.06 10.04
CA ALA A 41 -15.31 -0.25 9.43
C ALA A 41 -16.50 -1.11 8.97
N GLY A 42 -16.24 -2.31 8.44
CA GLY A 42 -17.28 -3.29 8.10
C GLY A 42 -18.06 -3.74 9.33
N ARG A 43 -17.36 -4.08 10.41
CA ARG A 43 -17.98 -4.46 11.70
C ARG A 43 -18.86 -3.35 12.27
N VAL A 44 -18.38 -2.09 12.23
CA VAL A 44 -19.15 -0.92 12.67
C VAL A 44 -20.38 -0.69 11.79
N ALA A 45 -20.30 -1.03 10.50
CA ALA A 45 -21.44 -0.98 9.56
C ALA A 45 -22.43 -2.14 9.75
N GLY A 46 -22.18 -3.08 10.68
CA GLY A 46 -23.02 -4.25 10.90
C GLY A 46 -22.84 -5.36 9.85
N LEU A 47 -21.65 -5.45 9.26
CA LEU A 47 -21.24 -6.50 8.32
C LEU A 47 -20.16 -7.40 8.94
N ASP A 48 -20.34 -8.71 8.79
CA ASP A 48 -19.28 -9.69 8.98
C ASP A 48 -18.44 -9.75 7.70
N VAL A 49 -17.25 -9.14 7.73
CA VAL A 49 -16.32 -9.16 6.60
C VAL A 49 -15.61 -10.51 6.57
N ILE A 50 -16.16 -11.42 5.76
CA ILE A 50 -15.69 -12.81 5.66
C ILE A 50 -14.38 -12.94 4.87
N ARG A 51 -14.07 -11.95 4.02
CA ARG A 51 -12.83 -11.87 3.26
C ARG A 51 -12.51 -10.42 2.89
N ILE A 52 -11.23 -10.05 3.00
CA ILE A 52 -10.66 -8.90 2.31
C ILE A 52 -9.91 -9.43 1.08
N ILE A 53 -10.12 -8.79 -0.08
CA ILE A 53 -9.45 -9.10 -1.34
C ILE A 53 -8.85 -7.83 -1.93
N ASN A 54 -7.67 -7.93 -2.53
CA ASN A 54 -7.06 -6.81 -3.23
C ASN A 54 -7.81 -6.45 -4.51
N GLU A 55 -7.98 -5.15 -4.78
CA GLU A 55 -8.72 -4.65 -5.95
C GLU A 55 -8.18 -5.21 -7.27
N PRO A 56 -6.85 -5.22 -7.55
CA PRO A 56 -6.34 -5.81 -8.78
C PRO A 56 -6.55 -7.32 -8.88
N THR A 57 -6.51 -8.03 -7.75
CA THR A 57 -6.80 -9.48 -7.70
C THR A 57 -8.28 -9.74 -8.02
N ALA A 58 -9.20 -8.93 -7.49
CA ALA A 58 -10.61 -8.98 -7.83
C ALA A 58 -10.83 -8.67 -9.31
N ALA A 59 -10.17 -7.64 -9.85
CA ALA A 59 -10.28 -7.30 -11.27
C ALA A 59 -9.78 -8.42 -12.18
N ALA A 60 -8.65 -9.05 -11.86
CA ALA A 60 -8.11 -10.19 -12.58
C ALA A 60 -9.06 -11.40 -12.52
N LEU A 61 -9.68 -11.64 -11.36
CA LEU A 61 -10.68 -12.69 -11.19
C LEU A 61 -11.88 -12.46 -12.11
N ALA A 62 -12.46 -11.25 -12.14
CA ALA A 62 -13.56 -10.92 -13.05
C ALA A 62 -13.15 -11.03 -14.53
N TYR A 63 -11.92 -10.64 -14.87
CA TYR A 63 -11.38 -10.75 -16.22
C TYR A 63 -11.25 -12.20 -16.68
N GLY A 64 -10.71 -13.09 -15.83
CA GLY A 64 -10.39 -14.48 -16.16
C GLY A 64 -11.49 -15.50 -15.87
N PHE A 65 -12.50 -15.13 -15.07
CA PHE A 65 -13.54 -16.06 -14.63
C PHE A 65 -14.30 -16.69 -15.79
N GLY A 66 -14.43 -18.02 -15.75
CA GLY A 66 -15.11 -18.81 -16.79
C GLY A 66 -14.39 -18.88 -18.15
N LYS A 67 -13.17 -18.33 -18.24
CA LYS A 67 -12.32 -18.42 -19.43
C LYS A 67 -11.15 -19.36 -19.15
N ASN A 68 -10.85 -20.25 -20.08
CA ASN A 68 -9.62 -21.06 -20.05
C ASN A 68 -8.44 -20.19 -20.50
N LEU A 69 -7.97 -19.31 -19.62
CA LEU A 69 -6.83 -18.45 -19.89
C LEU A 69 -5.59 -19.04 -19.21
N GLU A 70 -4.47 -19.04 -19.91
CA GLU A 70 -3.12 -19.19 -19.36
C GLU A 70 -2.37 -17.95 -19.79
N ARG A 71 -2.33 -16.93 -18.97
CA ARG A 71 -1.81 -15.61 -19.32
C ARG A 71 -1.16 -14.90 -18.16
N ARG A 72 -0.15 -14.13 -18.50
CA ARG A 72 0.46 -13.16 -17.59
C ARG A 72 -0.08 -11.78 -17.90
N VAL A 73 -0.68 -11.14 -16.91
CA VAL A 73 -1.41 -9.88 -17.06
C VAL A 73 -0.88 -8.82 -16.10
N ALA A 74 -0.92 -7.56 -16.53
CA ALA A 74 -0.76 -6.41 -15.66
C ALA A 74 -2.13 -5.81 -15.35
N VAL A 75 -2.42 -5.55 -14.09
CA VAL A 75 -3.59 -4.78 -13.65
C VAL A 75 -3.12 -3.42 -13.20
N TYR A 76 -3.47 -2.39 -13.97
CA TYR A 76 -3.16 -1.00 -13.72
C TYR A 76 -4.40 -0.31 -13.17
N ASP A 77 -4.39 0.01 -11.89
CA ASP A 77 -5.51 0.62 -11.17
C ASP A 77 -5.18 2.04 -10.75
N LEU A 78 -5.80 3.02 -11.40
CA LEU A 78 -5.69 4.43 -11.04
C LEU A 78 -7.08 4.96 -10.67
N GLY A 79 -7.31 5.01 -9.38
CA GLY A 79 -8.57 5.44 -8.78
C GLY A 79 -8.61 6.94 -8.43
N GLY A 80 -9.48 7.30 -7.49
CA GLY A 80 -9.62 8.67 -7.00
C GLY A 80 -8.51 9.12 -6.07
N GLY A 81 -7.91 8.22 -5.29
CA GLY A 81 -6.91 8.54 -4.27
C GLY A 81 -5.66 7.68 -4.29
N THR A 82 -5.70 6.52 -4.95
CA THR A 82 -4.58 5.56 -4.99
C THR A 82 -4.25 5.13 -6.40
N PHE A 83 -3.00 4.75 -6.58
CA PHE A 83 -2.51 4.04 -7.74
C PHE A 83 -1.93 2.69 -7.32
N ASP A 84 -2.35 1.63 -7.99
CA ASP A 84 -1.84 0.28 -7.80
C ASP A 84 -1.49 -0.36 -9.14
N ILE A 85 -0.41 -1.12 -9.15
CA ILE A 85 -0.02 -2.00 -10.26
C ILE A 85 0.28 -3.39 -9.72
N SER A 86 -0.33 -4.41 -10.31
CA SER A 86 -0.05 -5.80 -9.96
C SER A 86 0.21 -6.62 -11.22
N ILE A 87 1.22 -7.47 -11.14
CA ILE A 87 1.53 -8.45 -12.17
C ILE A 87 1.02 -9.80 -11.68
N LEU A 88 0.17 -10.43 -12.48
CA LEU A 88 -0.46 -11.71 -12.14
C LEU A 88 -0.23 -12.75 -13.23
N GLU A 89 -0.20 -14.00 -12.80
CA GLU A 89 -0.31 -15.18 -13.64
C GLU A 89 -1.69 -15.82 -13.45
N ILE A 90 -2.41 -16.02 -14.56
CA ILE A 90 -3.73 -16.63 -14.55
C ILE A 90 -3.64 -17.95 -15.30
N GLY A 91 -4.01 -19.05 -14.65
CA GLY A 91 -3.98 -20.39 -15.28
C GLY A 91 -4.76 -21.41 -14.49
N ASN A 92 -5.55 -22.25 -15.17
CA ASN A 92 -6.23 -23.41 -14.56
C ASN A 92 -7.07 -23.09 -13.30
N GLY A 93 -7.73 -21.92 -13.24
CA GLY A 93 -8.49 -21.47 -12.06
C GLY A 93 -7.65 -20.89 -10.93
N VAL A 94 -6.33 -20.78 -11.12
CA VAL A 94 -5.41 -20.12 -10.20
C VAL A 94 -5.15 -18.70 -10.68
N PHE A 95 -5.22 -17.75 -9.75
CA PHE A 95 -4.89 -16.35 -9.94
C PHE A 95 -3.78 -16.01 -8.96
N GLU A 96 -2.56 -15.97 -9.45
CA GLU A 96 -1.36 -15.77 -8.64
C GLU A 96 -0.78 -14.38 -8.88
N VAL A 97 -0.69 -13.56 -7.83
CA VAL A 97 0.03 -12.29 -7.87
C VAL A 97 1.53 -12.59 -7.75
N ILE A 98 2.32 -12.09 -8.70
CA ILE A 98 3.78 -12.23 -8.70
C ILE A 98 4.41 -11.06 -7.98
N SER A 99 3.97 -9.83 -8.32
CA SER A 99 4.47 -8.61 -7.72
C SER A 99 3.38 -7.55 -7.68
N THR A 100 3.42 -6.71 -6.66
CA THR A 100 2.54 -5.56 -6.53
C THR A 100 3.30 -4.35 -5.98
N ALA A 101 2.97 -3.18 -6.50
CA ALA A 101 3.44 -1.91 -5.96
C ALA A 101 2.38 -0.83 -6.16
N GLY A 102 2.58 0.34 -5.58
CA GLY A 102 1.59 1.40 -5.69
C GLY A 102 2.02 2.69 -5.02
N ASP A 103 1.07 3.59 -4.95
CA ASP A 103 1.18 4.87 -4.28
C ASP A 103 -0.18 5.24 -3.68
N THR A 104 -0.27 5.20 -2.37
CA THR A 104 -1.51 5.48 -1.62
C THR A 104 -1.88 6.97 -1.56
N PHE A 105 -1.07 7.83 -2.19
CA PHE A 105 -1.27 9.27 -2.28
C PHE A 105 -1.19 9.78 -3.73
N LEU A 106 -1.59 8.95 -4.69
CA LEU A 106 -1.63 9.30 -6.11
C LEU A 106 -2.95 8.85 -6.73
N GLY A 107 -3.81 9.79 -7.05
CA GLY A 107 -5.11 9.51 -7.66
C GLY A 107 -5.78 10.74 -8.23
N GLY A 108 -7.02 10.58 -8.68
CA GLY A 108 -7.81 11.63 -9.33
C GLY A 108 -7.90 12.95 -8.58
N GLU A 109 -7.84 12.92 -7.24
CA GLU A 109 -7.81 14.13 -6.40
C GLU A 109 -6.55 14.99 -6.64
N ASP A 110 -5.42 14.38 -6.99
CA ASP A 110 -4.20 15.13 -7.31
C ASP A 110 -4.33 15.83 -8.66
N PHE A 111 -5.00 15.19 -9.61
CA PHE A 111 -5.34 15.80 -10.91
C PHE A 111 -6.31 16.97 -10.71
N ASP A 112 -7.33 16.81 -9.87
CA ASP A 112 -8.26 17.90 -9.52
C ASP A 112 -7.53 19.06 -8.87
N ARG A 113 -6.57 18.78 -7.99
CA ARG A 113 -5.74 19.81 -7.34
C ARG A 113 -4.94 20.62 -8.36
N ARG A 114 -4.39 20.01 -9.40
CA ARG A 114 -3.69 20.72 -10.49
C ARG A 114 -4.64 21.68 -11.22
N ILE A 115 -5.88 21.26 -11.49
CA ILE A 115 -6.91 22.13 -12.11
C ILE A 115 -7.26 23.29 -11.17
N ILE A 116 -7.50 23.00 -9.88
CA ILE A 116 -7.82 24.02 -8.88
C ILE A 116 -6.69 25.06 -8.79
N ASP A 117 -5.45 24.63 -8.70
CA ASP A 117 -4.29 25.53 -8.61
C ASP A 117 -4.17 26.40 -9.86
N TRP A 118 -4.42 25.86 -11.05
CA TRP A 118 -4.44 26.61 -12.29
C TRP A 118 -5.57 27.68 -12.29
N LEU A 119 -6.78 27.32 -11.88
CA LEU A 119 -7.93 28.25 -11.78
C LEU A 119 -7.66 29.36 -10.76
N VAL A 120 -7.16 28.98 -9.57
CA VAL A 120 -6.83 29.95 -8.49
C VAL A 120 -5.73 30.90 -8.93
N ALA A 121 -4.68 30.42 -9.59
CA ALA A 121 -3.60 31.26 -10.10
C ALA A 121 -4.10 32.24 -11.17
N GLY A 122 -5.03 31.82 -12.04
CA GLY A 122 -5.70 32.68 -13.02
C GLY A 122 -6.49 33.80 -12.33
N PHE A 123 -7.38 33.43 -11.43
CA PHE A 123 -8.23 34.37 -10.69
C PHE A 123 -7.41 35.35 -9.82
N GLN A 124 -6.36 34.86 -9.16
CA GLN A 124 -5.48 35.69 -8.33
C GLN A 124 -4.70 36.73 -9.16
N ARG A 125 -4.31 36.39 -10.38
CA ARG A 125 -3.65 37.34 -11.31
C ARG A 125 -4.58 38.50 -11.66
N GLU A 126 -5.85 38.20 -11.91
CA GLU A 126 -6.86 39.18 -12.35
C GLU A 126 -7.41 40.00 -11.19
N HIS A 127 -7.83 39.34 -10.10
CA HIS A 127 -8.57 39.99 -9.01
C HIS A 127 -7.74 40.22 -7.74
N LYS A 128 -6.50 39.70 -7.65
CA LYS A 128 -5.60 39.78 -6.46
C LYS A 128 -6.18 39.12 -5.21
N ILE A 129 -7.07 38.12 -5.39
CA ILE A 129 -7.75 37.38 -4.34
C ILE A 129 -7.38 35.90 -4.47
N ASP A 130 -7.00 35.25 -3.35
CA ASP A 130 -6.76 33.82 -3.29
C ASP A 130 -8.03 33.11 -2.82
N LEU A 131 -8.69 32.41 -3.74
CA LEU A 131 -9.94 31.68 -3.50
C LEU A 131 -9.79 30.53 -2.50
N ARG A 132 -8.57 30.01 -2.26
CA ARG A 132 -8.32 28.91 -1.29
C ARG A 132 -8.60 29.32 0.15
N LYS A 133 -8.65 30.62 0.45
CA LYS A 133 -8.97 31.15 1.77
C LYS A 133 -10.46 31.12 2.11
N ASP A 134 -11.31 30.95 1.12
CA ASP A 134 -12.76 30.78 1.30
C ASP A 134 -13.18 29.34 1.13
N LYS A 135 -13.71 28.71 2.19
CA LYS A 135 -14.08 27.30 2.21
C LYS A 135 -15.17 26.94 1.21
N MET A 136 -16.13 27.87 1.00
CA MET A 136 -17.22 27.64 0.04
C MET A 136 -16.74 27.76 -1.40
N ALA A 137 -15.87 28.74 -1.68
CA ALA A 137 -15.23 28.85 -2.98
C ALA A 137 -14.38 27.62 -3.28
N LEU A 138 -13.59 27.15 -2.30
CA LEU A 138 -12.76 25.96 -2.46
C LEU A 138 -13.59 24.70 -2.74
N GLN A 139 -14.72 24.51 -2.06
CA GLN A 139 -15.59 23.36 -2.32
C GLN A 139 -16.15 23.41 -3.75
N ARG A 140 -16.63 24.58 -4.19
CA ARG A 140 -17.13 24.75 -5.55
C ARG A 140 -16.05 24.57 -6.61
N LEU A 141 -14.80 24.94 -6.31
CA LEU A 141 -13.65 24.66 -7.18
C LEU A 141 -13.37 23.17 -7.28
N LYS A 142 -13.46 22.42 -6.18
CA LYS A 142 -13.31 20.95 -6.20
C LYS A 142 -14.36 20.31 -7.09
N ASP A 143 -15.62 20.62 -6.87
CA ASP A 143 -16.74 20.04 -7.62
C ASP A 143 -16.61 20.29 -9.13
N VAL A 144 -16.24 21.51 -9.53
CA VAL A 144 -16.09 21.86 -10.95
C VAL A 144 -14.81 21.30 -11.57
N ALA A 145 -13.73 21.17 -10.80
CA ALA A 145 -12.47 20.60 -11.28
C ALA A 145 -12.65 19.11 -11.60
N GLU A 146 -13.24 18.33 -10.70
CA GLU A 146 -13.58 16.93 -10.94
C GLU A 146 -14.48 16.76 -12.14
N LYS A 147 -15.56 17.55 -12.22
CA LYS A 147 -16.48 17.54 -13.37
C LYS A 147 -15.75 17.82 -14.67
N ALA A 148 -14.94 18.88 -14.73
CA ALA A 148 -14.18 19.25 -15.93
C ALA A 148 -13.17 18.15 -16.33
N LYS A 149 -12.47 17.55 -15.36
CA LYS A 149 -11.58 16.42 -15.59
C LYS A 149 -12.32 15.24 -16.24
N CYS A 150 -13.47 14.87 -15.71
CA CYS A 150 -14.28 13.78 -16.24
C CYS A 150 -14.78 14.07 -17.66
N GLU A 151 -15.28 15.29 -17.92
CA GLU A 151 -15.76 15.70 -19.25
C GLU A 151 -14.64 15.64 -20.29
N LEU A 152 -13.42 16.08 -19.94
CA LEU A 152 -12.26 16.08 -20.84
C LEU A 152 -11.76 14.70 -21.24
N SER A 153 -12.22 13.63 -20.61
CA SER A 153 -12.02 12.27 -21.10
C SER A 153 -12.76 12.01 -22.42
N SER A 154 -13.85 12.72 -22.67
CA SER A 154 -14.71 12.54 -23.87
C SER A 154 -14.63 13.72 -24.85
N VAL A 155 -14.55 14.95 -24.34
CA VAL A 155 -14.49 16.16 -25.17
C VAL A 155 -13.09 16.77 -25.18
N ARG A 156 -12.81 17.70 -26.10
CA ARG A 156 -11.49 18.35 -26.20
C ARG A 156 -11.36 19.60 -25.34
N GLU A 157 -12.49 20.23 -25.00
CA GLU A 157 -12.54 21.44 -24.17
C GLU A 157 -13.84 21.48 -23.36
N THR A 158 -13.81 22.12 -22.23
CA THR A 158 -14.98 22.35 -21.38
C THR A 158 -14.95 23.76 -20.78
N GLU A 159 -16.14 24.35 -20.58
CA GLU A 159 -16.27 25.65 -19.94
C GLU A 159 -16.50 25.48 -18.44
N ILE A 160 -15.68 26.17 -17.67
CA ILE A 160 -15.80 26.28 -16.22
C ILE A 160 -16.44 27.63 -15.92
N ASN A 161 -17.63 27.62 -15.31
CA ASN A 161 -18.36 28.81 -14.96
C ASN A 161 -18.87 28.75 -13.51
N LEU A 162 -18.29 29.56 -12.65
CA LEU A 162 -18.63 29.67 -11.24
C LEU A 162 -19.11 31.11 -10.95
N PRO A 163 -20.40 31.41 -11.18
CA PRO A 163 -20.96 32.72 -10.86
C PRO A 163 -20.95 32.92 -9.34
N PHE A 164 -20.72 34.19 -8.93
CA PHE A 164 -20.70 34.59 -7.53
C PHE A 164 -19.75 33.73 -6.67
N ILE A 165 -18.52 33.50 -7.17
CA ILE A 165 -17.56 32.62 -6.50
C ILE A 165 -17.10 33.22 -5.16
N ILE A 166 -16.96 34.51 -5.10
CA ILE A 166 -16.65 35.27 -3.88
C ILE A 166 -17.26 36.66 -3.93
N SER A 167 -17.60 37.21 -2.76
CA SER A 167 -18.04 38.61 -2.60
C SER A 167 -16.95 39.45 -1.96
N THR A 168 -16.65 40.60 -2.56
CA THR A 168 -15.72 41.57 -1.96
C THR A 168 -16.41 42.38 -0.86
N GLY A 169 -15.63 42.99 0.06
CA GLY A 169 -16.17 43.83 1.13
C GLY A 169 -16.95 45.05 0.68
N ARG A 170 -17.05 45.29 -0.64
CA ARG A 170 -17.86 46.36 -1.27
C ARG A 170 -19.17 45.84 -1.84
N ASN A 171 -19.65 44.68 -1.47
CA ASN A 171 -20.82 44.00 -2.05
C ASN A 171 -20.73 43.72 -3.56
N GLU A 172 -19.53 43.71 -4.10
CA GLU A 172 -19.28 43.36 -5.49
C GLU A 172 -19.03 41.88 -5.59
N ALA A 173 -19.84 41.18 -6.37
CA ALA A 173 -19.69 39.72 -6.57
C ALA A 173 -18.75 39.48 -7.75
N LEU A 174 -17.77 38.63 -7.55
CA LEU A 174 -16.86 38.20 -8.59
C LEU A 174 -17.25 36.80 -9.12
N HIS A 175 -16.98 36.60 -10.40
CA HIS A 175 -17.27 35.38 -11.12
C HIS A 175 -15.97 34.75 -11.63
N LEU A 176 -15.89 33.45 -11.67
CA LEU A 176 -14.79 32.73 -12.30
C LEU A 176 -15.31 32.10 -13.60
N GLN A 177 -14.69 32.46 -14.71
CA GLN A 177 -14.93 31.84 -16.00
C GLN A 177 -13.59 31.44 -16.62
N ALA A 178 -13.52 30.22 -17.12
CA ALA A 178 -12.31 29.69 -17.78
C ALA A 178 -12.71 28.61 -18.77
N THR A 179 -11.97 28.45 -19.85
CA THR A 179 -12.03 27.29 -20.74
C THR A 179 -10.84 26.41 -20.45
N LEU A 180 -11.08 25.16 -20.07
CA LEU A 180 -10.06 24.16 -19.88
C LEU A 180 -10.06 23.23 -21.08
N THR A 181 -8.91 23.09 -21.76
CA THR A 181 -8.71 22.15 -22.84
C THR A 181 -8.08 20.85 -22.33
N ARG A 182 -8.29 19.75 -23.07
CA ARG A 182 -7.64 18.47 -22.79
C ARG A 182 -6.12 18.62 -22.79
N ASP A 183 -5.55 19.28 -23.79
CA ASP A 183 -4.11 19.51 -23.90
C ASP A 183 -3.57 20.26 -22.67
N LYS A 184 -4.35 21.22 -22.12
CA LYS A 184 -3.96 21.94 -20.91
C LYS A 184 -4.04 21.05 -19.67
N LEU A 185 -5.06 20.18 -19.54
CA LEU A 185 -5.13 19.19 -18.47
C LEU A 185 -3.95 18.24 -18.52
N GLU A 186 -3.63 17.71 -19.70
CA GLU A 186 -2.50 16.80 -19.94
C GLU A 186 -1.17 17.46 -19.57
N GLU A 187 -0.95 18.74 -19.97
CA GLU A 187 0.22 19.53 -19.57
C GLU A 187 0.34 19.65 -18.04
N LEU A 188 -0.77 19.92 -17.35
CA LEU A 188 -0.80 20.13 -15.90
C LEU A 188 -0.55 18.85 -15.10
N THR A 189 -0.77 17.68 -15.68
CA THR A 189 -0.81 16.39 -14.98
C THR A 189 0.14 15.34 -15.55
N ALA A 190 0.95 15.68 -16.55
CA ALA A 190 1.88 14.75 -17.19
C ALA A 190 2.83 14.07 -16.19
N ASP A 191 3.33 14.83 -15.22
CA ASP A 191 4.23 14.32 -14.18
C ASP A 191 3.56 13.27 -13.27
N LEU A 192 2.24 13.40 -13.02
CA LEU A 192 1.49 12.43 -12.23
C LEU A 192 1.37 11.09 -12.96
N ILE A 193 1.17 11.13 -14.28
CA ILE A 193 1.11 9.91 -15.10
C ILE A 193 2.50 9.27 -15.23
N GLU A 194 3.56 10.06 -15.47
CA GLU A 194 4.93 9.53 -15.52
C GLU A 194 5.31 8.82 -14.21
N ARG A 195 4.89 9.37 -13.06
CA ARG A 195 5.09 8.73 -11.76
C ARG A 195 4.47 7.33 -11.70
N THR A 196 3.30 7.11 -12.30
CA THR A 196 2.70 5.76 -12.38
C THR A 196 3.52 4.83 -13.26
N VAL A 197 4.07 5.34 -14.37
CA VAL A 197 4.93 4.57 -15.29
C VAL A 197 6.22 4.14 -14.60
N ASP A 198 6.83 5.03 -13.80
CA ASP A 198 8.03 4.71 -13.02
C ASP A 198 7.77 3.59 -11.99
N ILE A 199 6.59 3.59 -11.37
CA ILE A 199 6.18 2.52 -10.46
C ILE A 199 6.00 1.21 -11.23
N CYS A 200 5.32 1.24 -12.39
CA CYS A 200 5.19 0.06 -13.25
C CYS A 200 6.54 -0.54 -13.66
N ALA A 201 7.53 0.31 -13.98
CA ALA A 201 8.85 -0.14 -14.37
C ALA A 201 9.54 -0.91 -13.23
N ARG A 202 9.50 -0.37 -12.02
CA ARG A 202 10.06 -1.03 -10.82
C ARG A 202 9.33 -2.34 -10.51
N THR A 203 8.00 -2.36 -10.62
CA THR A 203 7.22 -3.59 -10.35
C THR A 203 7.59 -4.73 -11.30
N LEU A 204 7.86 -4.43 -12.57
CA LEU A 204 8.34 -5.42 -13.54
C LEU A 204 9.76 -5.89 -13.22
N GLU A 205 10.62 -4.98 -12.76
CA GLU A 205 11.99 -5.31 -12.34
C GLU A 205 11.97 -6.22 -11.11
N ASP A 206 11.16 -5.87 -10.08
CA ASP A 206 10.98 -6.68 -8.87
C ASP A 206 10.39 -8.07 -9.17
N ALA A 207 9.53 -8.16 -10.19
CA ALA A 207 8.97 -9.42 -10.67
C ALA A 207 9.94 -10.24 -11.54
N GLU A 208 11.07 -9.68 -11.95
CA GLU A 208 11.99 -10.25 -12.95
C GLU A 208 11.29 -10.58 -14.30
N ILE A 209 10.30 -9.78 -14.69
CA ILE A 209 9.47 -9.97 -15.88
C ILE A 209 9.78 -8.88 -16.90
N ALA A 210 10.02 -9.31 -18.16
CA ALA A 210 10.15 -8.38 -19.27
C ALA A 210 8.76 -7.90 -19.75
N LYS A 211 8.67 -6.65 -20.25
CA LYS A 211 7.41 -6.11 -20.80
C LYS A 211 6.78 -7.01 -21.88
N GLY A 212 7.62 -7.66 -22.69
CA GLY A 212 7.17 -8.55 -23.77
C GLY A 212 6.58 -9.88 -23.27
N ASP A 213 6.71 -10.19 -21.99
CA ASP A 213 6.14 -11.41 -21.38
C ASP A 213 4.71 -11.17 -20.87
N LEU A 214 4.23 -9.93 -20.92
CA LEU A 214 2.85 -9.59 -20.59
C LEU A 214 1.97 -9.71 -21.83
N GLU A 215 0.87 -10.43 -21.71
CA GLU A 215 -0.05 -10.70 -22.81
C GLU A 215 -1.25 -9.76 -22.81
N ASP A 216 -1.63 -9.25 -21.63
CA ASP A 216 -2.74 -8.30 -21.47
C ASP A 216 -2.45 -7.25 -20.39
N VAL A 217 -3.05 -6.07 -20.57
CA VAL A 217 -3.09 -4.99 -19.57
C VAL A 217 -4.54 -4.66 -19.26
N ILE A 218 -4.93 -4.78 -18.00
CA ILE A 218 -6.28 -4.51 -17.51
C ILE A 218 -6.29 -3.14 -16.86
N LEU A 219 -7.14 -2.24 -17.33
CA LEU A 219 -7.31 -0.91 -16.75
C LEU A 219 -8.45 -0.91 -15.74
N VAL A 220 -8.18 -0.39 -14.55
CA VAL A 220 -9.10 -0.27 -13.43
C VAL A 220 -9.07 1.15 -12.88
N GLY A 221 -10.19 1.60 -12.33
CA GLY A 221 -10.33 2.94 -11.76
C GLY A 221 -10.71 4.00 -12.78
N GLY A 222 -11.49 5.00 -12.33
CA GLY A 222 -12.07 6.02 -13.19
C GLY A 222 -11.05 6.88 -13.92
N MET A 223 -9.87 7.09 -13.35
CA MET A 223 -8.79 7.88 -13.96
C MET A 223 -8.19 7.23 -15.21
N THR A 224 -8.29 5.92 -15.35
CA THR A 224 -7.82 5.21 -16.56
C THR A 224 -8.66 5.52 -17.81
N ARG A 225 -9.77 6.25 -17.66
CA ARG A 225 -10.54 6.80 -18.79
C ARG A 225 -9.87 7.98 -19.46
N MET A 226 -8.89 8.61 -18.82
CA MET A 226 -8.14 9.73 -19.38
C MET A 226 -7.31 9.28 -20.58
N PRO A 227 -7.46 9.93 -21.77
CA PRO A 227 -6.76 9.49 -22.99
C PRO A 227 -5.24 9.42 -22.86
N LEU A 228 -4.62 10.42 -22.22
CA LEU A 228 -3.18 10.41 -21.98
C LEU A 228 -2.75 9.21 -21.11
N CYS A 229 -3.53 8.85 -20.10
CA CYS A 229 -3.25 7.68 -19.26
C CYS A 229 -3.24 6.39 -20.13
N GLN A 230 -4.28 6.17 -20.93
CA GLN A 230 -4.37 5.00 -21.82
C GLN A 230 -3.22 4.95 -22.81
N GLN A 231 -2.89 6.09 -23.42
CA GLN A 231 -1.78 6.19 -24.36
C GLN A 231 -0.45 5.84 -23.70
N ARG A 232 -0.14 6.43 -22.54
CA ARG A 232 1.14 6.19 -21.83
C ARG A 232 1.27 4.74 -21.35
N VAL A 233 0.17 4.15 -20.88
CA VAL A 233 0.12 2.74 -20.49
C VAL A 233 0.39 1.83 -21.72
N ALA A 234 -0.30 2.07 -22.83
CA ALA A 234 -0.09 1.30 -24.07
C ALA A 234 1.36 1.44 -24.59
N GLU A 235 1.90 2.66 -24.60
CA GLU A 235 3.29 2.92 -25.01
C GLU A 235 4.30 2.22 -24.08
N PHE A 236 4.06 2.25 -22.77
CA PHE A 236 4.97 1.66 -21.79
C PHE A 236 5.02 0.13 -21.88
N PHE A 237 3.85 -0.51 -21.88
CA PHE A 237 3.77 -1.99 -21.91
C PHE A 237 3.94 -2.57 -23.33
N GLY A 238 3.74 -1.76 -24.38
CA GLY A 238 3.76 -2.22 -25.76
C GLY A 238 2.57 -3.07 -26.17
N VAL A 239 1.51 -3.07 -25.34
CA VAL A 239 0.25 -3.82 -25.51
C VAL A 239 -0.92 -2.86 -25.34
N GLU A 240 -1.90 -2.93 -26.25
CA GLU A 240 -3.15 -2.17 -26.08
C GLU A 240 -3.93 -2.70 -24.87
N PRO A 241 -4.39 -1.82 -23.97
CA PRO A 241 -5.19 -2.24 -22.82
C PRO A 241 -6.44 -3.01 -23.23
N SER A 242 -6.76 -4.06 -22.46
CA SER A 242 -7.92 -4.91 -22.70
C SER A 242 -9.23 -4.12 -22.62
N LYS A 243 -10.09 -4.25 -23.64
CA LYS A 243 -11.42 -3.61 -23.70
C LYS A 243 -12.54 -4.47 -23.13
N GLY A 244 -12.19 -5.63 -22.56
CA GLY A 244 -13.16 -6.64 -22.16
C GLY A 244 -13.78 -6.45 -20.77
N VAL A 245 -13.36 -5.41 -20.03
CA VAL A 245 -13.83 -5.12 -18.67
C VAL A 245 -14.20 -3.65 -18.51
N HIS A 246 -15.19 -3.39 -17.66
CA HIS A 246 -15.60 -2.03 -17.34
C HIS A 246 -14.77 -1.54 -16.14
N PRO A 247 -13.97 -0.48 -16.26
CA PRO A 247 -13.00 -0.08 -15.22
C PRO A 247 -13.63 0.24 -13.85
N ASP A 248 -14.88 0.71 -13.82
CA ASP A 248 -15.57 1.09 -12.58
C ASP A 248 -16.31 -0.08 -11.93
N GLU A 249 -16.52 -1.20 -12.63
CA GLU A 249 -17.37 -2.31 -12.16
C GLU A 249 -16.58 -3.60 -11.94
N VAL A 250 -15.42 -3.74 -12.58
CA VAL A 250 -14.67 -5.00 -12.62
C VAL A 250 -14.26 -5.50 -11.24
N VAL A 251 -13.90 -4.60 -10.34
CA VAL A 251 -13.52 -4.93 -8.95
C VAL A 251 -14.71 -5.49 -8.18
N ALA A 252 -15.87 -4.83 -8.28
CA ALA A 252 -17.09 -5.29 -7.61
C ALA A 252 -17.56 -6.66 -8.14
N LEU A 253 -17.44 -6.89 -9.46
CA LEU A 253 -17.73 -8.19 -10.08
C LEU A 253 -16.78 -9.27 -9.56
N GLY A 254 -15.49 -8.99 -9.45
CA GLY A 254 -14.52 -9.93 -8.90
C GLY A 254 -14.78 -10.26 -7.43
N ALA A 255 -15.12 -9.25 -6.62
CA ALA A 255 -15.54 -9.45 -5.24
C ALA A 255 -16.79 -10.32 -5.12
N ALA A 256 -17.78 -10.14 -6.00
CA ALA A 256 -18.99 -10.96 -6.05
C ALA A 256 -18.68 -12.42 -6.45
N ILE A 257 -17.79 -12.64 -7.41
CA ILE A 257 -17.32 -13.99 -7.79
C ILE A 257 -16.62 -14.66 -6.60
N GLN A 258 -15.74 -13.93 -5.90
CA GLN A 258 -15.09 -14.45 -4.70
C GLN A 258 -16.08 -14.77 -3.59
N ALA A 259 -17.10 -13.93 -3.37
CA ALA A 259 -18.14 -14.20 -2.39
C ALA A 259 -18.94 -15.47 -2.74
N ALA A 260 -19.25 -15.67 -4.01
CA ALA A 260 -19.89 -16.88 -4.49
C ALA A 260 -19.00 -18.12 -4.28
N ALA A 261 -17.72 -18.03 -4.61
CA ALA A 261 -16.77 -19.14 -4.42
C ALA A 261 -16.56 -19.53 -2.94
N LEU A 262 -16.68 -18.58 -2.01
CA LEU A 262 -16.60 -18.85 -0.57
C LEU A 262 -17.89 -19.52 -0.01
N THR A 263 -19.00 -19.44 -0.72
CA THR A 263 -20.30 -19.96 -0.27
C THR A 263 -20.74 -21.22 -1.03
N ASP A 264 -20.20 -21.49 -2.22
CA ASP A 264 -20.53 -22.64 -3.05
C ASP A 264 -19.28 -23.51 -3.30
N GLU A 265 -19.30 -24.77 -2.84
CA GLU A 265 -18.21 -25.76 -2.99
C GLU A 265 -17.90 -26.16 -4.46
N LYS A 266 -18.64 -25.61 -5.44
CA LYS A 266 -18.50 -25.99 -6.86
C LYS A 266 -17.48 -25.17 -7.65
N HIS A 267 -16.90 -24.14 -7.06
CA HIS A 267 -15.95 -23.27 -7.75
C HIS A 267 -14.55 -23.42 -7.16
N ASP A 268 -13.71 -24.23 -7.82
CA ASP A 268 -12.28 -24.37 -7.50
C ASP A 268 -11.52 -23.12 -8.01
N ILE A 269 -11.65 -22.00 -7.29
CA ILE A 269 -10.89 -20.77 -7.53
C ILE A 269 -9.83 -20.66 -6.43
N LEU A 270 -8.57 -20.57 -6.83
CA LEU A 270 -7.46 -20.30 -5.93
C LEU A 270 -6.90 -18.90 -6.21
N LEU A 271 -6.97 -18.04 -5.20
CA LEU A 271 -6.32 -16.74 -5.22
C LEU A 271 -5.06 -16.79 -4.34
N LEU A 272 -3.93 -16.47 -4.93
CA LEU A 272 -2.64 -16.35 -4.25
C LEU A 272 -2.20 -14.89 -4.37
N ASP A 273 -2.26 -14.20 -3.26
CA ASP A 273 -1.85 -12.79 -3.17
C ASP A 273 -0.46 -12.66 -2.55
N VAL A 274 0.11 -11.47 -2.53
CA VAL A 274 1.44 -11.21 -1.94
C VAL A 274 1.38 -10.05 -0.95
N THR A 275 2.34 -10.03 -0.02
CA THR A 275 2.51 -8.87 0.86
C THR A 275 3.13 -7.69 0.09
N PRO A 276 2.55 -6.47 0.17
CA PRO A 276 3.04 -5.31 -0.57
C PRO A 276 4.33 -4.72 -0.01
N HIS A 277 4.68 -5.04 1.23
CA HIS A 277 5.85 -4.51 1.92
C HIS A 277 6.56 -5.58 2.72
N SER A 278 7.88 -5.42 2.91
CA SER A 278 8.63 -6.25 3.83
C SER A 278 8.22 -5.99 5.28
N LEU A 279 8.20 -7.05 6.08
CA LEU A 279 7.83 -7.02 7.50
C LEU A 279 8.98 -7.55 8.34
N GLY A 280 9.19 -6.92 9.47
CA GLY A 280 10.26 -7.33 10.38
C GLY A 280 10.25 -6.56 11.69
N ILE A 281 11.36 -6.61 12.39
CA ILE A 281 11.53 -5.96 13.69
C ILE A 281 12.78 -5.07 13.72
N MET A 282 12.74 -4.10 14.64
CA MET A 282 13.94 -3.36 14.96
C MET A 282 14.88 -4.22 15.82
N ILE A 283 16.15 -4.25 15.42
CA ILE A 283 17.23 -4.88 16.17
C ILE A 283 18.21 -3.85 16.72
N VAL A 284 19.16 -4.33 17.51
CA VAL A 284 20.21 -3.50 18.10
C VAL A 284 20.88 -2.60 17.06
N GLY A 285 21.14 -1.35 17.42
CA GLY A 285 21.74 -0.35 16.51
C GLY A 285 20.70 0.43 15.67
N GLY A 286 19.39 0.16 15.84
CA GLY A 286 18.34 0.85 15.09
C GLY A 286 18.21 0.36 13.66
N TYR A 287 18.64 -0.88 13.39
CA TYR A 287 18.49 -1.51 12.08
C TYR A 287 17.16 -2.26 11.99
N PHE A 288 16.67 -2.36 10.77
CA PHE A 288 15.49 -3.16 10.43
C PHE A 288 15.93 -4.54 9.95
N HIS A 289 15.47 -5.59 10.65
CA HIS A 289 15.67 -6.97 10.24
C HIS A 289 14.39 -7.52 9.64
N LYS A 290 14.41 -7.77 8.34
CA LYS A 290 13.28 -8.33 7.59
C LYS A 290 13.13 -9.81 7.91
N LEU A 291 11.90 -10.24 8.22
CA LEU A 291 11.52 -11.64 8.38
C LEU A 291 10.70 -12.13 7.19
N ILE A 292 9.84 -11.25 6.66
CA ILE A 292 9.06 -11.52 5.45
C ILE A 292 9.41 -10.43 4.45
N GLU A 293 9.92 -10.84 3.29
CA GLU A 293 10.25 -9.92 2.20
C GLU A 293 8.98 -9.49 1.45
N GLN A 294 9.01 -8.31 0.86
CA GLN A 294 8.00 -7.86 -0.11
C GLN A 294 7.75 -8.91 -1.18
N ASN A 295 6.54 -8.96 -1.72
CA ASN A 295 6.09 -9.93 -2.72
C ASN A 295 6.15 -11.40 -2.27
N THR A 296 6.16 -11.65 -0.94
CA THR A 296 5.99 -13.01 -0.42
C THR A 296 4.52 -13.40 -0.50
N THR A 297 4.24 -14.58 -1.08
CA THR A 297 2.87 -15.14 -1.21
C THR A 297 2.21 -15.31 0.17
N VAL A 298 0.95 -14.91 0.29
CA VAL A 298 0.14 -15.03 1.51
C VAL A 298 -1.01 -16.02 1.30
N PRO A 299 -1.45 -16.75 2.35
CA PRO A 299 -0.99 -16.67 3.73
C PRO A 299 0.41 -17.26 3.95
N THR A 300 1.16 -16.70 4.91
CA THR A 300 2.51 -17.17 5.22
C THR A 300 2.85 -17.02 6.70
N SER A 301 3.86 -17.78 7.15
CA SER A 301 4.41 -17.65 8.49
C SER A 301 5.93 -17.84 8.43
N LYS A 302 6.66 -16.93 9.06
CA LYS A 302 8.13 -16.96 9.14
C LYS A 302 8.58 -16.69 10.57
N SER A 303 9.55 -17.45 11.03
CA SER A 303 10.14 -17.31 12.38
C SER A 303 11.64 -17.07 12.28
N HIS A 304 12.17 -16.32 13.21
CA HIS A 304 13.60 -16.12 13.40
C HIS A 304 13.93 -16.08 14.89
N VAL A 305 15.12 -16.59 15.26
CA VAL A 305 15.58 -16.60 16.66
C VAL A 305 16.51 -15.43 16.91
N PHE A 306 16.19 -14.68 17.94
CA PHE A 306 16.93 -13.52 18.43
C PHE A 306 17.47 -13.80 19.81
N THR A 307 18.33 -12.93 20.31
CA THR A 307 18.94 -13.03 21.65
C THR A 307 18.91 -11.72 22.38
N THR A 308 19.22 -11.75 23.67
CA THR A 308 19.37 -10.55 24.52
C THR A 308 20.65 -9.80 24.20
N VAL A 309 20.62 -8.46 24.32
CA VAL A 309 21.72 -7.54 23.99
C VAL A 309 22.59 -7.16 25.19
N LYS A 310 22.16 -7.53 26.43
CA LYS A 310 22.85 -7.21 27.69
C LYS A 310 22.82 -8.39 28.65
N ASP A 311 23.84 -8.46 29.52
CA ASP A 311 23.87 -9.38 30.64
C ASP A 311 22.75 -9.07 31.61
N GLY A 312 22.07 -10.12 32.10
CA GLY A 312 21.00 -10.01 33.08
C GLY A 312 19.69 -9.39 32.59
N GLN A 313 19.53 -9.23 31.28
CA GLN A 313 18.29 -8.70 30.67
C GLN A 313 17.12 -9.64 30.94
N THR A 314 16.03 -9.11 31.50
CA THR A 314 14.83 -9.87 31.93
C THR A 314 13.59 -9.56 31.09
N SER A 315 13.71 -8.66 30.12
CA SER A 315 12.66 -8.31 29.17
C SER A 315 13.22 -7.85 27.84
N VAL A 316 12.46 -8.06 26.78
CA VAL A 316 12.76 -7.53 25.45
C VAL A 316 11.55 -6.77 24.92
N LYS A 317 11.80 -5.69 24.21
CA LYS A 317 10.78 -4.92 23.51
C LYS A 317 10.90 -5.18 22.02
N ILE A 318 9.81 -5.60 21.43
CA ILE A 318 9.71 -5.89 20.00
C ILE A 318 8.96 -4.73 19.35
N LEU A 319 9.62 -4.02 18.44
CA LEU A 319 9.01 -3.02 17.56
C LEU A 319 8.79 -3.68 16.20
N VAL A 320 7.54 -3.79 15.82
CA VAL A 320 7.11 -4.39 14.56
C VAL A 320 7.05 -3.30 13.50
N LEU A 321 7.79 -3.49 12.41
CA LEU A 321 7.96 -2.49 11.36
C LEU A 321 7.58 -3.06 9.99
N GLN A 322 7.20 -2.14 9.09
CA GLN A 322 6.90 -2.39 7.69
C GLN A 322 7.62 -1.39 6.81
N GLY A 323 8.27 -1.86 5.73
CA GLY A 323 8.96 -1.00 4.76
C GLY A 323 10.21 -1.64 4.17
N GLU A 324 10.97 -0.86 3.41
CA GLU A 324 12.11 -1.38 2.64
C GLU A 324 13.47 -0.84 3.08
N SER A 325 13.51 0.19 3.94
CA SER A 325 14.76 0.76 4.43
C SER A 325 15.44 -0.15 5.45
N ASP A 326 16.77 -0.23 5.41
CA ASP A 326 17.59 -0.92 6.42
C ASP A 326 17.57 -0.19 7.78
N ARG A 327 17.11 1.07 7.80
CA ARG A 327 17.00 1.88 9.03
C ARG A 327 15.59 1.78 9.58
N ALA A 328 15.47 1.36 10.83
CA ALA A 328 14.17 1.19 11.49
C ALA A 328 13.34 2.48 11.52
N GLU A 329 13.99 3.64 11.70
CA GLU A 329 13.37 4.96 11.79
C GLU A 329 12.75 5.46 10.48
N GLU A 330 13.13 4.88 9.34
CA GLU A 330 12.62 5.23 8.02
C GLU A 330 11.47 4.31 7.56
N ASN A 331 11.10 3.32 8.40
CA ASN A 331 10.02 2.39 8.14
C ASN A 331 8.80 2.71 8.99
N GLU A 332 7.63 2.19 8.62
CA GLU A 332 6.39 2.39 9.33
C GLU A 332 6.33 1.48 10.57
N LEU A 333 6.00 2.04 11.74
CA LEU A 333 5.75 1.26 12.95
C LEU A 333 4.33 0.71 12.95
N LEU A 334 4.20 -0.61 12.91
CA LEU A 334 2.90 -1.30 12.99
C LEU A 334 2.45 -1.55 14.43
N GLY A 335 3.37 -1.63 15.36
CA GLY A 335 3.07 -1.82 16.77
C GLY A 335 4.28 -2.21 17.61
N GLU A 336 4.06 -2.27 18.92
CA GLU A 336 5.10 -2.69 19.87
C GLU A 336 4.52 -3.53 21.01
N PHE A 337 5.33 -4.44 21.51
CA PHE A 337 5.00 -5.22 22.72
C PHE A 337 6.26 -5.63 23.47
N VAL A 338 6.09 -6.05 24.74
CA VAL A 338 7.21 -6.40 25.62
C VAL A 338 7.03 -7.85 26.11
N LEU A 339 8.02 -8.70 25.84
CA LEU A 339 8.14 -10.01 26.46
C LEU A 339 8.94 -9.85 27.77
N THR A 340 8.33 -10.19 28.91
CA THR A 340 8.92 -10.07 30.25
C THR A 340 9.07 -11.43 30.90
N GLY A 341 9.88 -11.52 31.97
CA GLY A 341 10.05 -12.75 32.71
C GLY A 341 11.18 -13.65 32.20
N LEU A 342 12.04 -13.12 31.33
CA LEU A 342 13.23 -13.83 30.85
C LEU A 342 14.17 -14.14 32.02
N ARG A 343 14.83 -15.31 31.97
CA ARG A 343 15.87 -15.63 32.95
C ARG A 343 17.04 -14.68 32.88
N ARG A 344 17.68 -14.40 33.98
CA ARG A 344 18.95 -13.65 33.99
C ARG A 344 20.06 -14.54 33.49
N ALA A 345 20.69 -14.14 32.38
CA ALA A 345 21.75 -14.86 31.70
C ALA A 345 22.78 -13.86 31.13
N GLN A 346 23.86 -14.38 30.57
CA GLN A 346 24.79 -13.55 29.80
C GLN A 346 24.14 -13.12 28.49
N ARG A 347 24.60 -12.02 27.92
CA ARG A 347 24.23 -11.57 26.58
C ARG A 347 24.33 -12.74 25.57
N GLY A 348 23.30 -12.90 24.76
CA GLY A 348 23.27 -13.90 23.70
C GLY A 348 22.84 -15.31 24.12
N GLU A 349 22.63 -15.57 25.44
CA GLU A 349 22.24 -16.91 25.90
C GLU A 349 20.74 -17.18 25.86
N VAL A 350 19.91 -16.14 26.05
CA VAL A 350 18.45 -16.30 26.00
C VAL A 350 17.98 -16.28 24.56
N GLU A 351 17.28 -17.32 24.16
CA GLU A 351 16.76 -17.49 22.80
C GLU A 351 15.29 -17.08 22.72
N ILE A 352 14.99 -16.11 21.86
CA ILE A 352 13.66 -15.55 21.67
C ILE A 352 13.26 -15.76 20.21
N GLU A 353 12.29 -16.64 19.98
CA GLU A 353 11.72 -16.84 18.66
C GLU A 353 10.67 -15.75 18.40
N VAL A 354 10.84 -15.02 17.30
CA VAL A 354 9.83 -14.07 16.82
C VAL A 354 9.22 -14.64 15.56
N THR A 355 7.91 -14.81 15.57
CA THR A 355 7.13 -15.38 14.46
C THR A 355 6.19 -14.31 13.91
N PHE A 356 6.27 -14.07 12.61
CA PHE A 356 5.30 -13.30 11.86
C PHE A 356 4.34 -14.26 11.16
N HIS A 357 3.07 -13.99 11.27
CA HIS A 357 2.01 -14.68 10.54
C HIS A 357 1.16 -13.66 9.78
N ILE A 358 0.98 -13.89 8.47
CA ILE A 358 0.08 -13.10 7.61
C ILE A 358 -1.07 -14.01 7.21
N SER A 359 -2.29 -13.58 7.50
CA SER A 359 -3.50 -14.31 7.11
C SER A 359 -3.80 -14.16 5.61
N ALA A 360 -4.78 -14.92 5.11
CA ALA A 360 -5.29 -14.77 3.75
C ALA A 360 -5.95 -13.40 3.46
N ASP A 361 -6.30 -12.65 4.50
CA ASP A 361 -6.80 -11.27 4.40
C ASP A 361 -5.65 -10.23 4.38
N GLY A 362 -4.39 -10.67 4.46
CA GLY A 362 -3.22 -9.81 4.56
C GLY A 362 -3.02 -9.19 5.95
N ILE A 363 -3.69 -9.68 6.99
CA ILE A 363 -3.58 -9.16 8.36
C ILE A 363 -2.41 -9.83 9.06
N VAL A 364 -1.54 -9.00 9.67
CA VAL A 364 -0.31 -9.40 10.34
C VAL A 364 -0.55 -9.64 11.83
N SER A 365 -0.03 -10.74 12.34
CA SER A 365 0.15 -11.00 13.77
C SER A 365 1.58 -11.39 14.06
N VAL A 366 2.11 -10.94 15.19
CA VAL A 366 3.49 -11.19 15.60
C VAL A 366 3.52 -11.75 17.01
N THR A 367 4.27 -12.83 17.18
CA THR A 367 4.45 -13.52 18.46
C THR A 367 5.93 -13.56 18.82
N ALA A 368 6.27 -13.24 20.06
CA ALA A 368 7.61 -13.49 20.62
C ALA A 368 7.53 -14.53 21.71
N ARG A 369 8.38 -15.53 21.65
CA ARG A 369 8.41 -16.68 22.58
C ARG A 369 9.82 -16.94 23.10
N ASP A 370 9.98 -17.05 24.41
CA ASP A 370 11.18 -17.58 25.05
C ASP A 370 11.23 -19.10 24.82
N LEU A 371 12.22 -19.59 24.12
CA LEU A 371 12.34 -21.02 23.75
C LEU A 371 12.65 -21.91 24.95
N GLU A 372 13.21 -21.39 26.05
CA GLU A 372 13.54 -22.16 27.24
C GLU A 372 12.33 -22.28 28.18
N THR A 373 11.63 -21.18 28.44
CA THR A 373 10.53 -21.13 29.42
C THR A 373 9.16 -21.34 28.78
N GLY A 374 9.04 -21.14 27.46
CA GLY A 374 7.78 -21.14 26.74
C GLY A 374 6.92 -19.92 27.00
N LEU A 375 7.43 -18.91 27.71
CA LEU A 375 6.73 -17.62 27.88
C LEU A 375 6.52 -16.97 26.52
N GLU A 376 5.32 -16.52 26.25
CA GLU A 376 4.90 -15.97 24.96
C GLU A 376 4.12 -14.68 25.14
N GLN A 377 4.33 -13.75 24.22
CA GLN A 377 3.55 -12.54 24.08
C GLN A 377 3.29 -12.30 22.59
N SER A 378 2.09 -11.85 22.27
CA SER A 378 1.71 -11.59 20.89
C SER A 378 1.02 -10.25 20.72
N ILE A 379 1.05 -9.74 19.50
CA ILE A 379 0.28 -8.59 19.05
C ILE A 379 -0.37 -8.92 17.71
N THR A 380 -1.64 -8.56 17.54
CA THR A 380 -2.23 -8.39 16.21
C THR A 380 -2.12 -6.91 15.88
N VAL A 381 -1.60 -6.60 14.71
CA VAL A 381 -1.43 -5.20 14.29
C VAL A 381 -2.80 -4.54 14.26
N THR A 382 -2.89 -3.41 14.95
CA THR A 382 -4.08 -2.55 14.94
C THR A 382 -3.69 -1.20 14.37
N ALA A 383 -4.65 -0.49 13.76
CA ALA A 383 -4.41 0.84 13.21
C ALA A 383 -3.84 1.77 14.30
N THR A 384 -2.53 1.87 14.36
CA THR A 384 -1.85 2.91 15.14
C THR A 384 -1.74 4.14 14.27
N SER A 385 -2.31 5.26 14.72
CA SER A 385 -2.16 6.55 14.03
C SER A 385 -0.67 6.85 13.88
N GLY A 386 -0.24 7.06 12.64
CA GLY A 386 1.15 7.20 12.24
C GLY A 386 1.97 8.08 13.17
N LEU A 387 3.01 7.49 13.73
CA LEU A 387 4.05 8.23 14.42
C LEU A 387 4.88 8.98 13.38
N THR A 388 5.30 10.18 13.72
CA THR A 388 6.26 10.92 12.91
C THR A 388 7.66 10.27 13.02
N GLU A 389 8.50 10.46 12.02
CA GLU A 389 9.89 10.00 12.00
C GLU A 389 10.66 10.41 13.27
N ASP A 390 10.45 11.65 13.75
CA ASP A 390 11.04 12.17 14.99
C ASP A 390 10.55 11.42 16.25
N GLU A 391 9.30 10.99 16.28
CA GLU A 391 8.73 10.21 17.40
C GLU A 391 9.29 8.80 17.38
N LEU A 392 9.37 8.17 16.21
CA LEU A 392 9.97 6.84 16.07
C LEU A 392 11.46 6.86 16.45
N LYS A 393 12.22 7.88 16.04
CA LYS A 393 13.60 8.06 16.42
C LYS A 393 13.81 8.18 17.95
N LYS A 394 12.93 8.93 18.63
CA LYS A 394 12.92 9.00 20.11
C LYS A 394 12.63 7.65 20.73
N MET A 395 11.72 6.86 20.16
CA MET A 395 11.42 5.51 20.63
C MET A 395 12.62 4.56 20.43
N VAL A 396 13.31 4.63 19.30
CA VAL A 396 14.55 3.89 19.04
C VAL A 396 15.58 4.20 20.09
N ASP A 397 15.84 5.48 20.35
CA ASP A 397 16.82 5.93 21.35
C ASP A 397 16.45 5.52 22.79
N ALA A 398 15.17 5.60 23.16
CA ALA A 398 14.71 5.24 24.50
C ALA A 398 14.73 3.72 24.77
N ASN A 399 14.74 2.89 23.74
CA ASN A 399 14.61 1.43 23.87
C ASN A 399 15.92 0.65 23.62
N LYS A 400 17.06 1.33 23.39
CA LYS A 400 18.37 0.70 23.13
C LYS A 400 18.75 -0.42 24.10
N ASP A 401 18.27 -0.35 25.35
CA ASP A 401 18.60 -1.28 26.42
C ASP A 401 17.71 -2.52 26.47
N TYR A 402 16.61 -2.54 25.71
CA TYR A 402 15.58 -3.61 25.72
C TYR A 402 15.42 -4.31 24.38
N MET A 403 16.28 -4.01 23.42
CA MET A 403 16.25 -4.58 22.08
C MET A 403 16.67 -6.05 22.05
N VAL A 404 16.48 -6.65 20.93
CA VAL A 404 17.00 -7.99 20.56
C VAL A 404 18.14 -7.87 19.58
N GLU A 405 18.98 -8.89 19.53
CA GLU A 405 20.06 -9.07 18.56
C GLU A 405 19.79 -10.34 17.73
N VAL A 406 20.12 -10.31 16.44
CA VAL A 406 20.03 -11.49 15.58
C VAL A 406 21.01 -12.54 16.12
N ARG A 407 20.55 -13.76 16.35
CA ARG A 407 21.43 -14.86 16.71
C ARG A 407 22.28 -15.20 15.49
N SER A 408 23.56 -14.88 15.55
CA SER A 408 24.49 -15.27 14.50
C SER A 408 24.72 -16.77 14.54
N GLY A 409 24.58 -17.44 13.40
CA GLY A 409 24.99 -18.82 13.26
C GLY A 409 26.51 -18.96 13.41
N GLN A 410 27.01 -20.12 13.85
CA GLN A 410 28.46 -20.39 14.06
C GLN A 410 29.35 -20.02 12.84
N GLU A 411 28.81 -20.03 11.63
CA GLU A 411 29.51 -19.61 10.42
C GLU A 411 29.73 -18.09 10.32
N PHE A 412 28.75 -17.29 10.73
CA PHE A 412 28.86 -15.84 10.75
C PHE A 412 29.84 -15.38 11.82
N ASP A 413 29.82 -15.98 13.01
CA ASP A 413 30.78 -15.68 14.08
C ASP A 413 32.22 -16.02 13.66
N LYS A 414 32.42 -17.10 12.92
CA LYS A 414 33.72 -17.46 12.35
C LYS A 414 34.16 -16.44 11.27
N ALA A 415 33.25 -16.01 10.40
CA ALA A 415 33.53 -15.02 9.37
C ALA A 415 33.82 -13.62 9.98
N ARG A 416 33.09 -13.23 11.01
CA ARG A 416 33.31 -11.99 11.76
C ARG A 416 34.65 -12.00 12.47
N HIS A 417 35.00 -13.06 13.20
CA HIS A 417 36.31 -13.22 13.85
C HIS A 417 37.47 -13.21 12.85
N ALA A 418 37.27 -13.82 11.67
CA ALA A 418 38.27 -13.78 10.61
C ALA A 418 38.45 -12.37 10.04
N ALA A 419 37.37 -11.61 9.87
CA ALA A 419 37.38 -10.23 9.40
C ALA A 419 38.02 -9.28 10.44
N GLU A 420 37.69 -9.42 11.74
CA GLU A 420 38.28 -8.66 12.84
C GLU A 420 39.80 -8.91 12.91
N LYS A 421 40.25 -10.16 12.75
CA LYS A 421 41.65 -10.51 12.73
C LYS A 421 42.43 -9.89 11.54
N VAL A 422 41.79 -9.84 10.37
CA VAL A 422 42.37 -9.19 9.18
C VAL A 422 42.42 -7.68 9.40
N LEU A 423 41.45 -7.05 10.04
CA LEU A 423 41.50 -5.64 10.39
C LEU A 423 42.60 -5.31 11.38
N GLU A 424 42.80 -6.13 12.43
CA GLU A 424 43.93 -5.98 13.37
C GLU A 424 45.28 -6.14 12.69
N GLU A 425 45.43 -7.10 11.77
CA GLU A 425 46.65 -7.29 10.97
C GLU A 425 46.94 -6.09 10.06
N VAL A 426 45.91 -5.52 9.42
CA VAL A 426 46.03 -4.33 8.57
C VAL A 426 46.36 -3.10 9.41
N GLU A 427 45.70 -2.88 10.55
CA GLU A 427 45.99 -1.78 11.47
C GLU A 427 47.40 -1.90 12.03
N GLY A 428 47.90 -3.11 12.31
CA GLY A 428 49.26 -3.36 12.73
C GLY A 428 50.33 -3.12 11.66
N LEU A 429 49.94 -3.04 10.39
CA LEU A 429 50.82 -2.71 9.27
C LEU A 429 50.91 -1.21 8.99
N PHE A 430 49.93 -0.38 9.40
CA PHE A 430 49.95 1.06 9.20
C PHE A 430 51.17 1.78 9.76
N PRO A 431 51.72 1.42 10.93
CA PRO A 431 52.96 2.05 11.42
C PRO A 431 54.23 1.69 10.60
N ARG A 432 54.14 0.65 9.74
CA ARG A 432 55.31 0.19 8.94
C ARG A 432 55.34 0.78 7.52
N VAL A 433 54.32 1.50 7.12
CA VAL A 433 54.20 2.10 5.78
C VAL A 433 54.44 3.63 5.81
N SER A 434 54.68 4.22 6.98
CA SER A 434 54.94 5.63 7.15
C SER A 434 56.41 6.00 7.36
N ASP A 435 57.38 5.14 6.96
CA ASP A 435 58.80 5.47 6.84
C ASP A 435 59.25 5.45 5.39
#